data_634a371a732a61294e8bd79d4d21e517
#
_entry.id   634a371a732a61294e8bd79d4d21e517
#
_cell.length_a   1.000
_cell.length_b   1.000
_cell.length_c   1.000
_cell.angle_alpha   90.00
_cell.angle_beta   90.00
_cell.angle_gamma   90.00
#
_symmetry.space_group_name_H-M   'P 1'
#
loop_
_entity.id
_entity.type
_entity.pdbx_description
1 polymer ?
#
loop_
_entity_poly.entity_id
_entity_poly.type
_entity_poly.pdbx_seq_one_letter_code
_entity_poly.pdbx_strand_id
1 'polypeptide(L)'
;MKHKYALALVVALGLLGVFPGHAAPVKVACIGDSITEGANVDSPLVNAYPVVLGRLLGTNYATRNFGVSGRTLLRKGDYPYWKEAAYRSATNYAPDIVTIKLGTNDSKPQNWKYKDQFAIDLRDLVDVFANLPSHPKIYLCLPVPAYSITYDINPDIIKNEIIPIIKQVAKEKGLQTIDLYSALSGRKELITDDIHPNTAGAALIARTIQAAIISAQTP
;
A
#
# COMPACT_ATOMS: atom_id res chain seq x y z
N MET A 1 18.49 -69.02 49.68
CA MET A 1 18.12 -68.58 48.32
C MET A 1 17.84 -67.11 48.33
N LYS A 2 18.74 -66.29 47.75
CA LYS A 2 18.58 -64.81 47.73
C LYS A 2 18.29 -64.41 46.30
N HIS A 3 17.04 -64.01 45.99
CA HIS A 3 16.69 -63.48 44.64
C HIS A 3 17.08 -62.01 44.57
N LYS A 4 17.97 -61.70 43.57
CA LYS A 4 18.32 -60.34 43.20
C LYS A 4 17.41 -59.91 42.03
N TYR A 5 16.56 -58.95 42.28
CA TYR A 5 15.80 -58.29 41.19
C TYR A 5 16.65 -57.15 40.62
N ALA A 6 16.98 -57.25 39.35
CA ALA A 6 17.62 -56.15 38.62
C ALA A 6 16.52 -55.24 38.05
N LEU A 7 16.57 -53.97 38.47
CA LEU A 7 15.65 -52.92 37.99
C LEU A 7 16.25 -52.32 36.71
N ALA A 8 15.65 -52.55 35.54
CA ALA A 8 16.06 -51.97 34.29
C ALA A 8 15.46 -50.57 34.17
N LEU A 9 16.32 -49.55 34.17
CA LEU A 9 15.97 -48.16 33.94
C LEU A 9 15.82 -47.90 32.42
N VAL A 10 14.60 -47.77 31.92
CA VAL A 10 14.33 -47.38 30.56
C VAL A 10 14.42 -45.85 30.46
N VAL A 11 15.49 -45.32 29.91
CA VAL A 11 15.62 -43.88 29.59
C VAL A 11 14.92 -43.66 28.25
N ALA A 12 13.71 -43.07 28.29
CA ALA A 12 13.01 -42.56 27.11
C ALA A 12 13.67 -41.28 26.66
N LEU A 13 14.49 -41.32 25.61
CA LEU A 13 14.95 -40.11 24.89
C LEU A 13 13.76 -39.53 24.14
N GLY A 14 13.18 -38.46 24.68
CA GLY A 14 12.21 -37.65 23.98
C GLY A 14 12.90 -36.89 22.84
N LEU A 15 12.65 -37.30 21.62
CA LEU A 15 12.97 -36.50 20.41
C LEU A 15 12.06 -35.24 20.43
N LEU A 16 12.61 -34.12 20.93
CA LEU A 16 12.02 -32.82 20.72
C LEU A 16 12.13 -32.49 19.21
N GLY A 17 11.06 -32.78 18.49
CA GLY A 17 10.92 -32.38 17.09
C GLY A 17 10.99 -30.84 17.01
N VAL A 18 12.06 -30.30 16.47
CA VAL A 18 12.15 -28.89 16.08
C VAL A 18 11.21 -28.72 14.90
N PHE A 19 9.98 -28.28 15.17
CA PHE A 19 9.09 -27.81 14.12
C PHE A 19 9.72 -26.56 13.52
N PRO A 20 9.93 -26.47 12.20
CA PRO A 20 10.41 -25.26 11.60
C PRO A 20 9.36 -24.17 11.86
N GLY A 21 9.71 -23.21 12.71
CA GLY A 21 8.87 -22.07 12.99
C GLY A 21 8.56 -21.35 11.67
N HIS A 22 7.29 -21.18 11.31
CA HIS A 22 6.92 -20.34 10.18
C HIS A 22 7.40 -18.93 10.48
N ALA A 23 8.21 -18.37 9.59
CA ALA A 23 8.60 -16.96 9.68
C ALA A 23 7.34 -16.10 9.70
N ALA A 24 7.35 -15.03 10.50
CA ALA A 24 6.22 -14.10 10.54
C ALA A 24 5.98 -13.52 9.13
N PRO A 25 4.71 -13.34 8.72
CA PRO A 25 4.41 -12.84 7.39
C PRO A 25 4.91 -11.41 7.19
N VAL A 26 5.40 -11.11 5.99
CA VAL A 26 5.81 -9.76 5.56
C VAL A 26 4.60 -8.83 5.60
N LYS A 27 4.66 -7.77 6.39
CA LYS A 27 3.56 -6.82 6.58
C LYS A 27 3.56 -5.78 5.47
N VAL A 28 2.46 -5.67 4.72
CA VAL A 28 2.28 -4.69 3.65
C VAL A 28 1.21 -3.68 4.05
N ALA A 29 1.57 -2.41 4.13
CA ALA A 29 0.63 -1.31 4.36
C ALA A 29 0.31 -0.60 3.05
N CYS A 30 -0.98 -0.60 2.66
CA CYS A 30 -1.48 0.15 1.51
C CYS A 30 -2.10 1.46 1.98
N ILE A 31 -1.40 2.58 1.78
CA ILE A 31 -1.79 3.92 2.17
C ILE A 31 -2.39 4.64 0.98
N GLY A 32 -3.51 5.35 1.19
CA GLY A 32 -4.12 6.12 0.12
C GLY A 32 -5.47 6.73 0.44
N ASP A 33 -6.15 7.08 -0.62
CA ASP A 33 -7.45 7.73 -0.65
C ASP A 33 -8.61 6.74 -0.90
N SER A 34 -9.73 7.22 -1.48
CA SER A 34 -10.91 6.42 -1.84
C SER A 34 -10.60 5.22 -2.74
N ILE A 35 -9.62 5.32 -3.62
CA ILE A 35 -9.23 4.23 -4.52
C ILE A 35 -8.57 3.10 -3.73
N THR A 36 -7.80 3.43 -2.70
CA THR A 36 -7.21 2.44 -1.79
C THR A 36 -8.27 1.85 -0.85
N GLU A 37 -9.18 2.67 -0.34
CA GLU A 37 -10.31 2.22 0.47
C GLU A 37 -11.20 1.24 -0.29
N GLY A 38 -11.41 1.46 -1.60
CA GLY A 38 -12.20 0.61 -2.48
C GLY A 38 -13.53 1.24 -2.91
N ALA A 39 -13.59 2.57 -3.05
CA ALA A 39 -14.75 3.24 -3.63
C ALA A 39 -15.01 2.73 -5.07
N ASN A 40 -16.27 2.60 -5.43
CA ASN A 40 -16.75 2.06 -6.71
C ASN A 40 -16.42 0.58 -6.99
N VAL A 41 -16.04 -0.16 -5.96
CA VAL A 41 -15.73 -1.59 -6.04
C VAL A 41 -16.86 -2.39 -5.39
N ASP A 42 -17.33 -3.44 -6.07
CA ASP A 42 -18.31 -4.36 -5.48
C ASP A 42 -17.70 -5.05 -4.25
N SER A 43 -18.40 -4.99 -3.12
CA SER A 43 -17.94 -5.60 -1.88
C SER A 43 -16.47 -5.24 -1.53
N PRO A 44 -16.17 -3.99 -1.13
CA PRO A 44 -14.80 -3.53 -0.91
C PRO A 44 -13.99 -4.38 0.08
N LEU A 45 -14.65 -4.98 1.07
CA LEU A 45 -14.00 -5.90 2.02
C LEU A 45 -13.43 -7.16 1.36
N VAL A 46 -13.83 -7.44 0.12
CA VAL A 46 -13.35 -8.59 -0.67
C VAL A 46 -12.52 -8.13 -1.86
N ASN A 47 -12.94 -7.06 -2.55
CA ASN A 47 -12.45 -6.72 -3.88
C ASN A 47 -11.66 -5.40 -3.95
N ALA A 48 -11.54 -4.62 -2.88
CA ALA A 48 -10.60 -3.50 -2.85
C ALA A 48 -9.18 -3.98 -3.16
N TYR A 49 -8.40 -3.17 -3.91
CA TYR A 49 -7.09 -3.63 -4.39
C TYR A 49 -6.14 -4.12 -3.28
N PRO A 50 -6.12 -3.57 -2.05
CA PRO A 50 -5.25 -4.10 -1.01
C PRO A 50 -5.64 -5.51 -0.56
N VAL A 51 -6.94 -5.83 -0.57
CA VAL A 51 -7.44 -7.19 -0.25
C VAL A 51 -7.07 -8.17 -1.35
N VAL A 52 -7.28 -7.77 -2.63
CA VAL A 52 -6.87 -8.57 -3.79
C VAL A 52 -5.36 -8.78 -3.80
N LEU A 53 -4.57 -7.74 -3.50
CA LEU A 53 -3.12 -7.82 -3.39
C LEU A 53 -2.69 -8.86 -2.34
N GLY A 54 -3.33 -8.86 -1.17
CA GLY A 54 -3.05 -9.84 -0.12
C GLY A 54 -3.27 -11.28 -0.59
N ARG A 55 -4.37 -11.54 -1.33
CA ARG A 55 -4.61 -12.86 -1.92
C ARG A 55 -3.57 -13.24 -2.97
N LEU A 56 -3.14 -12.29 -3.81
CA LEU A 56 -2.14 -12.51 -4.85
C LEU A 56 -0.73 -12.75 -4.29
N LEU A 57 -0.37 -12.09 -3.20
CA LEU A 57 0.92 -12.28 -2.52
C LEU A 57 0.96 -13.58 -1.71
N GLY A 58 -0.19 -14.11 -1.29
CA GLY A 58 -0.30 -15.36 -0.54
C GLY A 58 -0.02 -15.22 0.96
N THR A 59 0.00 -16.36 1.65
CA THR A 59 0.02 -16.44 3.14
C THR A 59 1.32 -15.94 3.77
N ASN A 60 2.38 -15.81 3.00
CA ASN A 60 3.65 -15.24 3.48
C ASN A 60 3.59 -13.71 3.64
N TYR A 61 2.48 -13.08 3.29
CA TYR A 61 2.27 -11.65 3.40
C TYR A 61 1.00 -11.33 4.18
N ALA A 62 1.08 -10.28 5.00
CA ALA A 62 -0.06 -9.70 5.72
C ALA A 62 -0.33 -8.30 5.18
N THR A 63 -1.25 -8.18 4.20
CA THR A 63 -1.59 -6.90 3.58
C THR A 63 -2.74 -6.24 4.32
N ARG A 64 -2.61 -4.93 4.63
CA ARG A 64 -3.67 -4.14 5.24
C ARG A 64 -3.99 -2.88 4.43
N ASN A 65 -5.29 -2.59 4.39
CA ASN A 65 -5.85 -1.40 3.76
C ASN A 65 -5.88 -0.25 4.78
N PHE A 66 -5.21 0.86 4.47
CA PHE A 66 -5.21 2.11 5.23
C PHE A 66 -5.69 3.28 4.36
N GLY A 67 -6.48 3.00 3.33
CA GLY A 67 -7.13 4.00 2.51
C GLY A 67 -8.28 4.69 3.24
N VAL A 68 -8.45 5.99 2.97
CA VAL A 68 -9.57 6.80 3.46
C VAL A 68 -10.06 7.72 2.35
N SER A 69 -11.35 7.66 2.03
CA SER A 69 -11.95 8.43 0.93
C SER A 69 -11.76 9.94 1.09
N GLY A 70 -11.46 10.61 -0.03
CA GLY A 70 -11.36 12.06 -0.10
C GLY A 70 -10.04 12.66 0.42
N ARG A 71 -9.10 11.84 0.90
CA ARG A 71 -7.91 12.36 1.61
C ARG A 71 -6.85 12.88 0.65
N THR A 72 -6.21 13.95 1.10
CA THR A 72 -5.10 14.63 0.41
C THR A 72 -3.76 14.26 1.04
N LEU A 73 -2.70 14.27 0.23
CA LEU A 73 -1.34 14.29 0.72
C LEU A 73 -1.01 15.64 1.37
N LEU A 74 -1.47 16.73 0.72
CA LEU A 74 -1.27 18.08 1.22
C LEU A 74 -1.82 18.24 2.64
N ARG A 75 -0.97 18.65 3.58
CA ARG A 75 -1.37 18.96 4.96
C ARG A 75 -2.34 20.14 5.06
N LYS A 76 -2.26 21.06 4.07
CA LYS A 76 -3.15 22.21 3.93
C LYS A 76 -4.37 21.92 3.06
N GLY A 77 -4.53 20.69 2.57
CA GLY A 77 -5.71 20.25 1.85
C GLY A 77 -6.97 20.24 2.74
N ASP A 78 -8.13 20.08 2.10
CA ASP A 78 -9.42 20.06 2.79
C ASP A 78 -9.56 18.90 3.78
N TYR A 79 -9.05 17.70 3.41
CA TYR A 79 -9.09 16.49 4.25
C TYR A 79 -7.72 15.80 4.28
N PRO A 80 -6.72 16.32 5.04
CA PRO A 80 -5.36 15.76 5.02
C PRO A 80 -5.29 14.38 5.68
N TYR A 81 -4.67 13.42 4.97
CA TYR A 81 -4.47 12.05 5.44
C TYR A 81 -3.75 11.98 6.79
N TRP A 82 -2.88 12.92 7.07
CA TRP A 82 -2.10 13.08 8.30
C TRP A 82 -2.94 13.12 9.58
N LYS A 83 -4.19 13.56 9.48
CA LYS A 83 -5.12 13.68 10.63
C LYS A 83 -5.91 12.41 10.89
N GLU A 84 -5.85 11.42 9.99
CA GLU A 84 -6.67 10.23 10.06
C GLU A 84 -6.18 9.20 11.08
N ALA A 85 -7.12 8.44 11.64
CA ALA A 85 -6.79 7.28 12.45
C ALA A 85 -6.03 6.22 11.63
N ALA A 86 -6.33 6.12 10.33
CA ALA A 86 -5.65 5.22 9.40
C ALA A 86 -4.15 5.51 9.30
N TYR A 87 -3.73 6.80 9.27
CA TYR A 87 -2.32 7.20 9.29
C TYR A 87 -1.60 6.66 10.55
N ARG A 88 -2.20 6.88 11.73
CA ARG A 88 -1.64 6.39 12.99
C ARG A 88 -1.62 4.85 13.05
N SER A 89 -2.66 4.23 12.54
CA SER A 89 -2.74 2.76 12.49
C SER A 89 -1.72 2.16 11.54
N ALA A 90 -1.43 2.81 10.40
CA ALA A 90 -0.43 2.38 9.43
C ALA A 90 0.99 2.46 10.02
N THR A 91 1.34 3.54 10.74
CA THR A 91 2.64 3.65 11.42
C THR A 91 2.79 2.62 12.55
N ASN A 92 1.72 2.43 13.37
CA ASN A 92 1.71 1.45 14.46
C ASN A 92 1.71 -0.02 13.95
N TYR A 93 1.31 -0.24 12.71
CA TYR A 93 1.35 -1.57 12.10
C TYR A 93 2.78 -2.10 11.95
N ALA A 94 3.79 -1.22 11.98
CA ALA A 94 5.19 -1.53 11.76
C ALA A 94 5.37 -2.39 10.49
N PRO A 95 5.03 -1.84 9.31
CA PRO A 95 5.07 -2.57 8.04
C PRO A 95 6.50 -2.85 7.59
N ASP A 96 6.69 -3.93 6.82
CA ASP A 96 7.93 -4.23 6.10
C ASP A 96 7.90 -3.63 4.68
N ILE A 97 6.71 -3.41 4.14
CA ILE A 97 6.48 -2.78 2.82
C ILE A 97 5.37 -1.74 2.95
N VAL A 98 5.58 -0.57 2.35
CA VAL A 98 4.58 0.49 2.27
C VAL A 98 4.36 0.88 0.81
N THR A 99 3.10 0.94 0.39
CA THR A 99 2.70 1.58 -0.87
C THR A 99 1.94 2.86 -0.57
N ILE A 100 2.35 3.99 -1.14
CA ILE A 100 1.71 5.29 -0.95
C ILE A 100 1.03 5.70 -2.25
N LYS A 101 -0.31 5.79 -2.23
CA LYS A 101 -1.15 6.18 -3.37
C LYS A 101 -2.04 7.36 -2.95
N LEU A 102 -1.48 8.55 -2.91
CA LEU A 102 -2.15 9.84 -2.66
C LEU A 102 -1.88 10.79 -3.84
N GLY A 103 -2.59 11.90 -3.90
CA GLY A 103 -2.45 12.93 -4.92
C GLY A 103 -3.71 13.15 -5.76
N THR A 104 -4.65 12.18 -5.83
CA THR A 104 -5.88 12.32 -6.61
C THR A 104 -6.72 13.51 -6.12
N ASN A 105 -7.00 13.59 -4.81
CA ASN A 105 -7.78 14.67 -4.21
C ASN A 105 -7.02 16.00 -4.12
N ASP A 106 -5.70 15.93 -4.16
CA ASP A 106 -4.83 17.11 -4.17
C ASP A 106 -5.02 17.94 -5.44
N SER A 107 -5.43 17.30 -6.55
CA SER A 107 -5.68 17.96 -7.84
C SER A 107 -6.89 18.91 -7.85
N LYS A 108 -7.73 18.88 -6.81
CA LYS A 108 -8.89 19.78 -6.68
C LYS A 108 -8.42 21.24 -6.53
N PRO A 109 -9.09 22.24 -7.13
CA PRO A 109 -8.65 23.64 -7.10
C PRO A 109 -8.40 24.16 -5.69
N GLN A 110 -9.27 23.81 -4.72
CA GLN A 110 -9.14 24.26 -3.32
C GLN A 110 -7.91 23.66 -2.62
N ASN A 111 -7.36 22.56 -3.12
CA ASN A 111 -6.18 21.92 -2.59
C ASN A 111 -4.92 22.33 -3.37
N TRP A 112 -5.00 22.34 -4.73
CA TRP A 112 -3.84 22.57 -5.59
C TRP A 112 -3.31 24.00 -5.52
N LYS A 113 -4.06 24.94 -4.97
CA LYS A 113 -3.53 26.27 -4.62
C LYS A 113 -2.34 26.23 -3.65
N TYR A 114 -2.15 25.10 -2.96
CA TYR A 114 -1.00 24.85 -2.06
C TYR A 114 0.07 23.96 -2.71
N LYS A 115 0.10 23.84 -4.02
CA LYS A 115 0.97 22.91 -4.78
C LYS A 115 2.45 22.98 -4.42
N ASP A 116 2.94 24.16 -4.03
CA ASP A 116 4.35 24.34 -3.62
C ASP A 116 4.71 23.51 -2.38
N GLN A 117 3.71 23.07 -1.59
CA GLN A 117 3.90 22.21 -0.43
C GLN A 117 3.85 20.71 -0.76
N PHE A 118 3.37 20.32 -1.96
CA PHE A 118 3.11 18.92 -2.28
C PHE A 118 4.39 18.06 -2.22
N ALA A 119 5.48 18.52 -2.81
CA ALA A 119 6.76 17.82 -2.78
C ALA A 119 7.34 17.74 -1.35
N ILE A 120 7.14 18.78 -0.54
CA ILE A 120 7.59 18.84 0.86
C ILE A 120 6.82 17.82 1.68
N ASP A 121 5.48 17.87 1.61
CA ASP A 121 4.61 16.95 2.35
C ASP A 121 4.84 15.48 1.94
N LEU A 122 5.15 15.22 0.64
CA LEU A 122 5.47 13.87 0.18
C LEU A 122 6.78 13.35 0.75
N ARG A 123 7.84 14.20 0.78
CA ARG A 123 9.12 13.83 1.41
C ARG A 123 8.92 13.53 2.89
N ASP A 124 8.18 14.37 3.60
CA ASP A 124 7.89 14.19 5.01
C ASP A 124 7.13 12.87 5.27
N LEU A 125 6.13 12.53 4.43
CA LEU A 125 5.40 11.28 4.58
C LEU A 125 6.30 10.07 4.37
N VAL A 126 7.17 10.12 3.36
CA VAL A 126 8.20 9.10 3.11
C VAL A 126 9.12 8.98 4.34
N ASP A 127 9.61 10.10 4.86
CA ASP A 127 10.54 10.11 5.99
C ASP A 127 9.92 9.55 7.27
N VAL A 128 8.63 9.80 7.52
CA VAL A 128 7.91 9.18 8.64
C VAL A 128 7.97 7.65 8.55
N PHE A 129 7.67 7.08 7.38
CA PHE A 129 7.71 5.62 7.22
C PHE A 129 9.14 5.07 7.18
N ALA A 130 10.06 5.75 6.51
CA ALA A 130 11.47 5.32 6.43
C ALA A 130 12.15 5.24 7.80
N ASN A 131 11.75 6.12 8.74
CA ASN A 131 12.28 6.17 10.10
C ASN A 131 11.57 5.23 11.09
N LEU A 132 10.60 4.43 10.65
CA LEU A 132 10.02 3.40 11.53
C LEU A 132 11.07 2.34 11.90
N PRO A 133 11.02 1.76 13.10
CA PRO A 133 11.95 0.69 13.50
C PRO A 133 11.95 -0.53 12.57
N SER A 134 10.87 -0.74 11.81
CA SER A 134 10.77 -1.81 10.81
C SER A 134 11.53 -1.50 9.50
N HIS A 135 11.97 -0.27 9.27
CA HIS A 135 12.68 0.18 8.06
C HIS A 135 12.04 -0.33 6.76
N PRO A 136 10.76 -0.02 6.51
CA PRO A 136 10.02 -0.62 5.40
C PRO A 136 10.58 -0.23 4.04
N LYS A 137 10.46 -1.15 3.07
CA LYS A 137 10.60 -0.80 1.66
C LYS A 137 9.39 0.02 1.21
N ILE A 138 9.64 1.22 0.69
CA ILE A 138 8.59 2.18 0.33
C ILE A 138 8.47 2.25 -1.20
N TYR A 139 7.23 2.22 -1.68
CA TYR A 139 6.88 2.43 -3.08
C TYR A 139 5.94 3.63 -3.21
N LEU A 140 6.24 4.52 -4.15
CA LEU A 140 5.35 5.62 -4.51
C LEU A 140 4.52 5.22 -5.73
N CYS A 141 3.20 5.07 -5.55
CA CYS A 141 2.30 4.76 -6.63
C CYS A 141 1.90 6.04 -7.37
N LEU A 142 2.08 6.07 -8.69
CA LEU A 142 1.53 7.16 -9.51
C LEU A 142 -0.01 7.04 -9.48
N PRO A 143 -0.75 8.14 -9.24
CA PRO A 143 -2.21 8.12 -9.25
C PRO A 143 -2.77 7.55 -10.55
N VAL A 144 -3.90 6.86 -10.48
CA VAL A 144 -4.60 6.39 -11.68
C VAL A 144 -5.11 7.57 -12.52
N PRO A 145 -5.36 7.41 -13.83
CA PRO A 145 -5.92 8.48 -14.64
C PRO A 145 -7.35 8.83 -14.17
N ALA A 146 -7.69 10.11 -14.18
CA ALA A 146 -9.07 10.58 -14.22
C ALA A 146 -9.45 10.83 -15.69
N TYR A 147 -10.71 10.58 -16.04
CA TYR A 147 -11.18 10.70 -17.44
C TYR A 147 -12.02 11.95 -17.67
N SER A 148 -12.46 12.60 -16.63
CA SER A 148 -13.14 13.91 -16.67
C SER A 148 -12.94 14.66 -15.35
N ILE A 149 -13.37 15.94 -15.34
CA ILE A 149 -13.45 16.70 -14.09
C ILE A 149 -14.73 16.27 -13.36
N THR A 150 -14.57 15.30 -12.46
CA THR A 150 -15.64 14.80 -11.56
C THR A 150 -15.18 14.99 -10.13
N TYR A 151 -16.08 15.41 -9.24
CA TYR A 151 -15.74 15.75 -7.84
C TYR A 151 -14.64 16.80 -7.71
N ASP A 152 -14.52 17.73 -8.67
CA ASP A 152 -13.46 18.74 -8.80
C ASP A 152 -12.05 18.16 -9.03
N ILE A 153 -11.91 16.86 -9.19
CA ILE A 153 -10.63 16.21 -9.51
C ILE A 153 -10.22 16.57 -10.93
N ASN A 154 -8.99 17.07 -11.10
CA ASN A 154 -8.49 17.57 -12.36
C ASN A 154 -7.48 16.59 -12.99
N PRO A 155 -7.84 15.94 -14.14
CA PRO A 155 -6.97 14.97 -14.80
C PRO A 155 -5.65 15.59 -15.31
N ASP A 156 -5.67 16.85 -15.75
CA ASP A 156 -4.47 17.52 -16.29
C ASP A 156 -3.48 17.82 -15.15
N ILE A 157 -3.95 18.25 -14.00
CA ILE A 157 -3.11 18.45 -12.82
C ILE A 157 -2.49 17.12 -12.37
N ILE A 158 -3.28 16.03 -12.32
CA ILE A 158 -2.75 14.70 -11.98
C ILE A 158 -1.61 14.32 -12.94
N LYS A 159 -1.86 14.40 -14.24
CA LYS A 159 -0.93 13.95 -15.27
C LYS A 159 0.31 14.82 -15.36
N ASN A 160 0.10 16.15 -15.43
CA ASN A 160 1.14 17.09 -15.86
C ASN A 160 1.90 17.75 -14.71
N GLU A 161 1.35 17.71 -13.48
CA GLU A 161 1.98 18.33 -12.31
C GLU A 161 2.26 17.32 -11.19
N ILE A 162 1.25 16.58 -10.70
CA ILE A 162 1.41 15.66 -9.55
C ILE A 162 2.34 14.50 -9.86
N ILE A 163 2.13 13.80 -10.98
CA ILE A 163 2.95 12.65 -11.37
C ILE A 163 4.43 13.03 -11.54
N PRO A 164 4.80 14.11 -12.23
CA PRO A 164 6.19 14.57 -12.29
C PRO A 164 6.80 14.82 -10.91
N ILE A 165 6.06 15.44 -9.98
CA ILE A 165 6.56 15.69 -8.62
C ILE A 165 6.79 14.38 -7.87
N ILE A 166 5.87 13.42 -7.96
CA ILE A 166 6.03 12.10 -7.32
C ILE A 166 7.28 11.39 -7.86
N LYS A 167 7.50 11.40 -9.19
CA LYS A 167 8.69 10.82 -9.83
C LYS A 167 9.97 11.51 -9.37
N GLN A 168 9.95 12.83 -9.24
CA GLN A 168 11.08 13.60 -8.74
C GLN A 168 11.43 13.20 -7.30
N VAL A 169 10.44 13.19 -6.38
CA VAL A 169 10.67 12.81 -4.98
C VAL A 169 11.12 11.37 -4.87
N ALA A 170 10.56 10.45 -5.67
CA ALA A 170 11.03 9.06 -5.72
C ALA A 170 12.51 8.98 -6.08
N LYS A 171 12.94 9.70 -7.13
CA LYS A 171 14.35 9.76 -7.56
C LYS A 171 15.25 10.33 -6.45
N GLU A 172 14.86 11.43 -5.82
CA GLU A 172 15.60 12.08 -4.73
C GLU A 172 15.80 11.16 -3.51
N LYS A 173 14.78 10.36 -3.19
CA LYS A 173 14.80 9.42 -2.05
C LYS A 173 15.30 8.02 -2.42
N GLY A 174 15.68 7.75 -3.66
CA GLY A 174 16.09 6.43 -4.13
C GLY A 174 14.98 5.38 -4.09
N LEU A 175 13.71 5.80 -4.23
CA LEU A 175 12.54 4.93 -4.17
C LEU A 175 12.08 4.47 -5.55
N GLN A 176 11.45 3.30 -5.60
CA GLN A 176 10.76 2.83 -6.80
C GLN A 176 9.36 3.44 -6.92
N THR A 177 8.97 3.79 -8.14
CA THR A 177 7.58 4.15 -8.47
C THR A 177 6.84 2.95 -9.03
N ILE A 178 5.52 2.86 -8.73
CA ILE A 178 4.61 1.90 -9.37
C ILE A 178 3.67 2.71 -10.29
N ASP A 179 3.76 2.48 -11.59
CA ASP A 179 3.02 3.25 -12.59
C ASP A 179 1.59 2.71 -12.76
N LEU A 180 0.70 3.10 -11.85
CA LEU A 180 -0.72 2.79 -11.96
C LEU A 180 -1.42 3.66 -13.01
N TYR A 181 -0.84 4.83 -13.33
CA TYR A 181 -1.38 5.72 -14.37
C TYR A 181 -1.38 5.02 -15.72
N SER A 182 -0.21 4.56 -16.17
CA SER A 182 -0.09 3.85 -17.45
C SER A 182 -0.86 2.54 -17.47
N ALA A 183 -0.93 1.82 -16.34
CA ALA A 183 -1.67 0.56 -16.26
C ALA A 183 -3.17 0.70 -16.57
N LEU A 184 -3.78 1.86 -16.23
CA LEU A 184 -5.21 2.11 -16.45
C LEU A 184 -5.48 3.14 -17.56
N SER A 185 -4.47 3.77 -18.14
CA SER A 185 -4.65 4.71 -19.25
C SER A 185 -5.27 4.04 -20.48
N GLY A 186 -6.25 4.70 -21.11
CA GLY A 186 -7.01 4.16 -22.23
C GLY A 186 -8.02 3.07 -21.87
N ARG A 187 -8.25 2.80 -20.58
CA ARG A 187 -9.16 1.76 -20.08
C ARG A 187 -10.32 2.38 -19.30
N LYS A 188 -11.08 3.24 -19.96
CA LYS A 188 -12.21 3.95 -19.34
C LYS A 188 -13.25 2.98 -18.77
N GLU A 189 -13.42 1.80 -19.38
CA GLU A 189 -14.31 0.74 -18.91
C GLU A 189 -13.96 0.21 -17.51
N LEU A 190 -12.73 0.45 -17.05
CA LEU A 190 -12.29 0.08 -15.70
C LEU A 190 -12.47 1.21 -14.69
N ILE A 191 -12.85 2.43 -15.13
CA ILE A 191 -13.03 3.63 -14.30
C ILE A 191 -14.37 4.27 -14.69
N THR A 192 -15.47 3.66 -14.24
CA THR A 192 -16.81 3.91 -14.76
C THR A 192 -17.43 5.23 -14.33
N ASP A 193 -16.97 5.81 -13.22
CA ASP A 193 -17.37 7.14 -12.74
C ASP A 193 -16.34 8.23 -13.07
N ASP A 194 -15.42 7.93 -14.00
CA ASP A 194 -14.32 8.77 -14.45
C ASP A 194 -13.17 8.96 -13.43
N ILE A 195 -13.29 8.49 -12.19
CA ILE A 195 -12.29 8.67 -11.11
C ILE A 195 -11.92 7.35 -10.44
N HIS A 196 -12.92 6.54 -10.05
CA HIS A 196 -12.69 5.37 -9.22
C HIS A 196 -12.70 4.09 -10.07
N PRO A 197 -11.66 3.27 -9.96
CA PRO A 197 -11.64 1.95 -10.58
C PRO A 197 -12.78 1.06 -10.04
N ASN A 198 -13.45 0.36 -10.95
CA ASN A 198 -14.37 -0.72 -10.60
C ASN A 198 -13.62 -1.97 -10.12
N THR A 199 -14.32 -3.03 -9.80
CA THR A 199 -13.74 -4.31 -9.31
C THR A 199 -12.63 -4.84 -10.23
N ALA A 200 -12.81 -4.78 -11.56
CA ALA A 200 -11.78 -5.22 -12.51
C ALA A 200 -10.55 -4.29 -12.53
N GLY A 201 -10.77 -2.97 -12.43
CA GLY A 201 -9.72 -1.98 -12.31
C GLY A 201 -8.92 -2.14 -11.01
N ALA A 202 -9.60 -2.38 -9.89
CA ALA A 202 -8.95 -2.67 -8.61
C ALA A 202 -8.08 -3.94 -8.66
N ALA A 203 -8.57 -4.98 -9.34
CA ALA A 203 -7.78 -6.20 -9.57
C ALA A 203 -6.54 -5.94 -10.45
N LEU A 204 -6.62 -5.04 -11.43
CA LEU A 204 -5.46 -4.65 -12.25
C LEU A 204 -4.43 -3.87 -11.41
N ILE A 205 -4.86 -2.93 -10.57
CA ILE A 205 -3.99 -2.23 -9.61
C ILE A 205 -3.26 -3.24 -8.74
N ALA A 206 -3.97 -4.20 -8.15
CA ALA A 206 -3.39 -5.22 -7.29
C ALA A 206 -2.30 -6.03 -7.99
N ARG A 207 -2.53 -6.48 -9.23
CA ARG A 207 -1.53 -7.20 -10.05
C ARG A 207 -0.31 -6.34 -10.36
N THR A 208 -0.51 -5.06 -10.68
CA THR A 208 0.59 -4.12 -10.96
C THR A 208 1.48 -3.92 -9.74
N ILE A 209 0.87 -3.77 -8.55
CA ILE A 209 1.61 -3.64 -7.28
C ILE A 209 2.31 -4.96 -6.93
N GLN A 210 1.63 -6.10 -7.07
CA GLN A 210 2.24 -7.41 -6.84
C GLN A 210 3.50 -7.61 -7.69
N ALA A 211 3.42 -7.34 -8.99
CA ALA A 211 4.56 -7.47 -9.89
C ALA A 211 5.76 -6.64 -9.43
N ALA A 212 5.53 -5.40 -8.99
CA ALA A 212 6.60 -4.52 -8.48
C ALA A 212 7.21 -5.04 -7.15
N ILE A 213 6.39 -5.59 -6.26
CA ILE A 213 6.87 -6.14 -4.98
C ILE A 213 7.71 -7.40 -5.23
N ILE A 214 7.24 -8.31 -6.08
CA ILE A 214 7.92 -9.60 -6.34
C ILE A 214 9.20 -9.40 -7.16
N SER A 215 9.18 -8.57 -8.23
CA SER A 215 10.36 -8.30 -9.04
C SER A 215 11.53 -7.71 -8.24
N ALA A 216 11.24 -6.99 -7.17
CA ALA A 216 12.24 -6.38 -6.31
C ALA A 216 12.83 -7.36 -5.26
N GLN A 217 12.38 -8.61 -5.23
CA GLN A 217 12.88 -9.68 -4.35
C GLN A 217 13.71 -10.71 -5.11
N THR A 218 13.68 -10.64 -6.45
CA THR A 218 14.53 -11.50 -7.29
C THR A 218 15.90 -10.83 -7.41
N PRO A 219 17.00 -11.49 -6.99
CA PRO A 219 18.36 -10.96 -7.02
C PRO A 219 18.83 -10.67 -8.44
#